data_049a0fd4426035e12474ae5d1f576399
#
_entry.id   049a0fd4426035e12474ae5d1f576399
#
_cell.length_a   1.000
_cell.length_b   1.000
_cell.length_c   1.000
_cell.angle_alpha   90.00
_cell.angle_beta   90.00
_cell.angle_gamma   90.00
#
_symmetry.space_group_name_H-M   'P 1'
#
loop_
_entity.id
_entity.type
_entity.pdbx_description
1 polymer ?
#
loop_
_entity_poly.entity_id
_entity_poly.type
_entity_poly.pdbx_seq_one_letter_code
_entity_poly.pdbx_strand_id
1 'polypeptide(L)'
;MAIIASKGTLDMAYPPLVLASTAVSMDVEVGIFFILYGVDIVNRKKNCNLMVTPLANPAMPSPICCPNILGLLPGMTSIATTMMKRTLKKVNWPSIPDLVNICIESGVRMIAFTPTLDMTGVKKSDLVEGVEIAGAAAFIDFALDANISLFI
;
A
#
# COMPACT_ATOMS: atom_id res chain seq x y z
N MET A 1 5.68 -12.17 -10.95
CA MET A 1 4.43 -11.39 -10.78
C MET A 1 4.77 -9.92 -10.64
N ALA A 2 4.06 -9.06 -11.37
CA ALA A 2 4.28 -7.60 -11.33
C ALA A 2 3.04 -6.90 -10.76
N ILE A 3 3.23 -6.00 -9.79
CA ILE A 3 2.14 -5.26 -9.15
C ILE A 3 2.44 -3.77 -9.23
N ILE A 4 1.46 -2.96 -9.65
CA ILE A 4 1.52 -1.50 -9.54
C ILE A 4 0.62 -1.07 -8.38
N ALA A 5 1.19 -0.42 -7.38
CA ALA A 5 0.48 0.16 -6.25
C ALA A 5 0.41 1.68 -6.42
N SER A 6 -0.78 2.21 -6.73
CA SER A 6 -0.98 3.62 -7.05
C SER A 6 -1.61 4.45 -5.92
N LYS A 7 -2.22 3.78 -4.93
CA LYS A 7 -2.95 4.43 -3.85
C LYS A 7 -2.27 4.21 -2.50
N GLY A 8 -2.19 5.27 -1.70
CA GLY A 8 -1.57 5.28 -0.38
C GLY A 8 -2.55 5.29 0.78
N THR A 9 -3.80 4.86 0.57
CA THR A 9 -4.76 4.73 1.66
C THR A 9 -4.61 3.39 2.38
N LEU A 10 -5.01 3.33 3.65
CA LEU A 10 -4.82 2.15 4.49
C LEU A 10 -5.45 0.89 3.89
N ASP A 11 -6.65 1.00 3.35
CA ASP A 11 -7.38 -0.10 2.71
C ASP A 11 -6.71 -0.59 1.41
N MET A 12 -6.14 0.34 0.63
CA MET A 12 -5.50 0.02 -0.65
C MET A 12 -4.02 -0.37 -0.49
N ALA A 13 -3.42 -0.14 0.66
CA ALA A 13 -2.05 -0.58 0.94
C ALA A 13 -1.95 -2.09 1.22
N TYR A 14 -3.01 -2.69 1.74
CA TYR A 14 -3.02 -4.13 2.06
C TYR A 14 -2.98 -5.04 0.84
N PRO A 15 -3.82 -4.86 -0.21
CA PRO A 15 -3.88 -5.80 -1.33
C PRO A 15 -2.52 -6.09 -1.98
N PRO A 16 -1.71 -5.10 -2.40
CA PRO A 16 -0.43 -5.36 -3.04
C PRO A 16 0.55 -6.10 -2.13
N LEU A 17 0.59 -5.77 -0.83
CA LEU A 17 1.50 -6.40 0.13
C LEU A 17 1.10 -7.83 0.46
N VAL A 18 -0.20 -8.10 0.65
CA VAL A 18 -0.73 -9.44 0.94
C VAL A 18 -0.54 -10.36 -0.26
N LEU A 19 -0.86 -9.87 -1.47
CA LEU A 19 -0.65 -10.66 -2.68
C LEU A 19 0.83 -10.97 -2.91
N ALA A 20 1.70 -9.99 -2.69
CA ALA A 20 3.14 -10.16 -2.85
C ALA A 20 3.70 -11.18 -1.86
N SER A 21 3.39 -11.04 -0.56
CA SER A 21 3.87 -11.97 0.46
C SER A 21 3.36 -13.40 0.23
N THR A 22 2.13 -13.54 -0.23
CA THR A 22 1.55 -14.85 -0.57
C THR A 22 2.24 -15.45 -1.80
N ALA A 23 2.44 -14.65 -2.86
CA ALA A 23 3.05 -15.13 -4.10
C ALA A 23 4.51 -15.59 -3.87
N VAL A 24 5.29 -14.86 -3.07
CA VAL A 24 6.64 -15.31 -2.69
C VAL A 24 6.61 -16.61 -1.90
N SER A 25 5.62 -16.81 -1.02
CA SER A 25 5.45 -18.07 -0.31
C SER A 25 5.11 -19.26 -1.23
N MET A 26 4.76 -18.97 -2.48
CA MET A 26 4.52 -19.95 -3.55
C MET A 26 5.69 -20.01 -4.55
N ASP A 27 6.87 -19.57 -4.16
CA ASP A 27 8.09 -19.49 -4.99
C ASP A 27 7.92 -18.65 -6.28
N VAL A 28 7.02 -17.68 -6.26
CA VAL A 28 6.83 -16.73 -7.39
C VAL A 28 7.66 -15.50 -7.16
N GLU A 29 8.49 -15.12 -8.14
CA GLU A 29 9.22 -13.84 -8.13
C GLU A 29 8.22 -12.68 -8.25
N VAL A 30 8.33 -11.69 -7.35
CA VAL A 30 7.39 -10.57 -7.24
C VAL A 30 8.12 -9.22 -7.24
N GLY A 31 7.61 -8.30 -8.07
CA GLY A 31 7.98 -6.89 -8.04
C GLY A 31 6.76 -6.00 -7.79
N ILE A 32 6.89 -5.06 -6.86
CA ILE A 32 5.88 -4.02 -6.61
C ILE A 32 6.44 -2.66 -7.03
N PHE A 33 5.71 -1.96 -7.87
CA PHE A 33 6.03 -0.62 -8.34
C PHE A 33 5.10 0.40 -7.68
N PHE A 34 5.65 1.22 -6.80
CA PHE A 34 4.91 2.25 -6.06
C PHE A 34 4.94 3.56 -6.82
N ILE A 35 3.77 4.02 -7.28
CA ILE A 35 3.59 5.27 -8.01
C ILE A 35 2.61 6.19 -7.28
N LEU A 36 2.71 7.48 -7.54
CA LEU A 36 1.84 8.51 -6.96
C LEU A 36 1.71 8.33 -5.43
N TYR A 37 0.48 8.27 -4.92
CA TYR A 37 0.24 8.10 -3.49
C TYR A 37 0.66 6.73 -2.94
N GLY A 38 0.85 5.73 -3.81
CA GLY A 38 1.37 4.41 -3.41
C GLY A 38 2.76 4.47 -2.76
N VAL A 39 3.56 5.49 -3.06
CA VAL A 39 4.87 5.70 -2.41
C VAL A 39 4.74 5.90 -0.89
N ASP A 40 3.59 6.37 -0.39
CA ASP A 40 3.37 6.55 1.04
C ASP A 40 3.37 5.21 1.82
N ILE A 41 3.11 4.08 1.14
CA ILE A 41 3.18 2.73 1.71
C ILE A 41 4.60 2.37 2.15
N VAL A 42 5.58 2.78 1.36
CA VAL A 42 7.02 2.51 1.61
C VAL A 42 7.75 3.71 2.22
N ASN A 43 7.04 4.76 2.57
CA ASN A 43 7.59 5.91 3.30
C ASN A 43 7.56 5.65 4.81
N ARG A 44 8.74 5.53 5.45
CA ARG A 44 8.87 5.21 6.90
C ARG A 44 8.20 6.22 7.84
N LYS A 45 7.96 7.45 7.38
CA LYS A 45 7.29 8.50 8.18
C LYS A 45 5.77 8.44 8.07
N LYS A 46 5.24 7.84 7.00
CA LYS A 46 3.82 7.85 6.67
C LYS A 46 3.14 6.50 6.81
N ASN A 47 3.84 5.39 6.53
CA ASN A 47 3.27 4.05 6.43
C ASN A 47 2.54 3.56 7.69
N CYS A 48 2.94 4.01 8.89
CA CYS A 48 2.23 3.72 10.15
C CYS A 48 0.95 4.55 10.33
N ASN A 49 0.82 5.67 9.59
CA ASN A 49 -0.27 6.65 9.73
C ASN A 49 -1.20 6.72 8.52
N LEU A 50 -1.17 5.72 7.64
CA LEU A 50 -2.10 5.67 6.52
C LEU A 50 -3.55 5.69 7.02
N MET A 51 -4.40 6.43 6.30
CA MET A 51 -5.80 6.61 6.61
C MET A 51 -6.66 5.99 5.51
N VAL A 52 -7.89 5.59 5.86
CA VAL A 52 -8.87 5.13 4.87
C VAL A 52 -9.36 6.30 4.02
N THR A 53 -9.87 5.99 2.82
CA THR A 53 -10.48 6.98 1.95
C THR A 53 -11.69 7.63 2.65
N PRO A 54 -11.89 8.97 2.57
CA PRO A 54 -13.04 9.66 3.17
C PRO A 54 -14.39 9.15 2.65
N LEU A 55 -14.43 8.70 1.41
CA LEU A 55 -15.60 8.04 0.82
C LEU A 55 -15.62 6.60 1.32
N ALA A 56 -16.19 6.41 2.51
CA ALA A 56 -16.28 5.13 3.15
C ALA A 56 -17.10 4.14 2.31
N ASN A 57 -16.63 2.90 2.28
CA ASN A 57 -17.34 1.81 1.66
C ASN A 57 -18.68 1.59 2.41
N PRO A 58 -19.85 1.68 1.73
CA PRO A 58 -21.15 1.43 2.35
C PRO A 58 -21.32 0.00 2.87
N ALA A 59 -20.44 -0.94 2.48
CA ALA A 59 -20.43 -2.31 2.98
C ALA A 59 -19.79 -2.45 4.39
N MET A 60 -19.30 -1.38 4.98
CA MET A 60 -18.80 -1.43 6.36
C MET A 60 -19.98 -1.74 7.30
N PRO A 61 -19.94 -2.81 8.11
CA PRO A 61 -21.04 -3.15 9.02
C PRO A 61 -21.15 -2.07 10.08
N SER A 62 -22.00 -1.10 9.81
CA SER A 62 -22.41 -0.06 10.74
C SER A 62 -23.84 -0.31 11.15
N PRO A 63 -24.16 -0.26 12.46
CA PRO A 63 -25.55 -0.38 12.91
C PRO A 63 -26.43 0.78 12.43
N ILE A 64 -25.86 1.81 11.85
CA ILE A 64 -26.54 2.98 11.31
C ILE A 64 -26.15 3.10 9.84
N CYS A 65 -27.15 3.12 8.95
CA CYS A 65 -26.96 3.43 7.53
C CYS A 65 -26.54 4.89 7.41
N CYS A 66 -25.22 5.13 7.33
CA CYS A 66 -24.68 6.49 7.20
C CYS A 66 -24.65 6.88 5.73
N PRO A 67 -25.36 7.93 5.31
CA PRO A 67 -25.20 8.49 3.97
C PRO A 67 -23.75 8.90 3.72
N ASN A 68 -23.24 8.68 2.49
CA ASN A 68 -21.87 9.02 2.11
C ASN A 68 -21.49 10.48 2.40
N ILE A 69 -22.45 11.37 2.48
CA ILE A 69 -22.24 12.79 2.80
C ILE A 69 -21.69 12.99 4.22
N LEU A 70 -21.97 12.08 5.15
CA LEU A 70 -21.40 12.12 6.51
C LEU A 70 -19.90 11.81 6.53
N GLY A 71 -19.40 11.07 5.54
CA GLY A 71 -17.96 10.80 5.38
C GLY A 71 -17.13 12.05 5.09
N LEU A 72 -17.77 13.13 4.62
CA LEU A 72 -17.12 14.42 4.33
C LEU A 72 -16.96 15.30 5.58
N LEU A 73 -17.59 14.93 6.72
CA LEU A 73 -17.44 15.71 7.95
C LEU A 73 -16.01 15.63 8.50
N PRO A 74 -15.45 16.74 9.02
CA PRO A 74 -14.14 16.75 9.65
C PRO A 74 -14.04 15.70 10.76
N GLY A 75 -12.99 14.86 10.72
CA GLY A 75 -12.75 13.82 11.72
C GLY A 75 -13.34 12.44 11.40
N MET A 76 -14.28 12.32 10.47
CA MET A 76 -14.89 11.02 10.13
C MET A 76 -13.85 10.02 9.56
N THR A 77 -12.93 10.50 8.74
CA THR A 77 -11.81 9.68 8.21
C THR A 77 -10.96 9.10 9.34
N SER A 78 -10.70 9.90 10.38
CA SER A 78 -9.92 9.46 11.54
C SER A 78 -10.67 8.38 12.35
N ILE A 79 -11.98 8.55 12.54
CA ILE A 79 -12.84 7.59 13.23
C ILE A 79 -12.87 6.28 12.42
N ALA A 80 -13.15 6.32 11.12
CA ALA A 80 -13.18 5.17 10.25
C ALA A 80 -11.83 4.43 10.23
N THR A 81 -10.72 5.16 10.13
CA THR A 81 -9.37 4.61 10.21
C THR A 81 -9.12 3.90 11.53
N THR A 82 -9.54 4.50 12.65
CA THR A 82 -9.38 3.91 13.97
C THR A 82 -10.21 2.63 14.11
N MET A 83 -11.45 2.62 13.61
CA MET A 83 -12.29 1.43 13.60
C MET A 83 -11.68 0.31 12.77
N MET A 84 -11.19 0.60 11.56
CA MET A 84 -10.52 -0.38 10.71
C MET A 84 -9.27 -0.94 11.40
N LYS A 85 -8.40 -0.09 11.93
CA LYS A 85 -7.19 -0.52 12.66
C LYS A 85 -7.53 -1.40 13.88
N ARG A 86 -8.60 -1.08 14.60
CA ARG A 86 -9.09 -1.92 15.72
C ARG A 86 -9.58 -3.30 15.24
N THR A 87 -10.30 -3.34 14.14
CA THR A 87 -10.80 -4.61 13.56
C THR A 87 -9.65 -5.48 13.09
N LEU A 88 -8.67 -4.92 12.37
CA LEU A 88 -7.46 -5.62 11.95
C LEU A 88 -6.68 -6.16 13.14
N LYS A 89 -6.54 -5.37 14.21
CA LYS A 89 -5.86 -5.79 15.44
C LYS A 89 -6.57 -6.94 16.15
N LYS A 90 -7.92 -6.98 16.15
CA LYS A 90 -8.70 -8.08 16.76
C LYS A 90 -8.45 -9.43 16.07
N VAL A 91 -8.18 -9.43 14.78
CA VAL A 91 -7.87 -10.65 14.00
C VAL A 91 -6.36 -10.89 13.86
N ASN A 92 -5.54 -10.17 14.63
CA ASN A 92 -4.07 -10.24 14.60
C ASN A 92 -3.50 -10.03 13.19
N TRP A 93 -4.13 -9.16 12.38
CA TRP A 93 -3.64 -8.83 11.04
C TRP A 93 -2.37 -7.98 11.15
N PRO A 94 -1.30 -8.30 10.39
CA PRO A 94 -0.06 -7.52 10.42
C PRO A 94 -0.30 -6.05 10.06
N SER A 95 0.47 -5.14 10.66
CA SER A 95 0.44 -3.73 10.26
C SER A 95 1.10 -3.51 8.91
N ILE A 96 0.83 -2.37 8.26
CA ILE A 96 1.48 -2.05 6.97
C ILE A 96 3.01 -2.05 7.09
N PRO A 97 3.63 -1.42 8.11
CA PRO A 97 5.09 -1.53 8.30
C PRO A 97 5.58 -2.97 8.42
N ASP A 98 4.86 -3.82 9.15
CA ASP A 98 5.25 -5.23 9.32
C ASP A 98 5.17 -5.98 7.98
N LEU A 99 4.09 -5.78 7.21
CA LEU A 99 3.94 -6.38 5.88
C LEU A 99 5.02 -5.91 4.89
N VAL A 100 5.38 -4.63 4.93
CA VAL A 100 6.48 -4.08 4.10
C VAL A 100 7.78 -4.79 4.46
N ASN A 101 8.10 -4.93 5.75
CA ASN A 101 9.30 -5.64 6.20
C ASN A 101 9.27 -7.12 5.79
N ILE A 102 8.15 -7.81 6.01
CA ILE A 102 7.97 -9.22 5.58
C ILE A 102 8.23 -9.36 4.07
N CYS A 103 7.67 -8.48 3.25
CA CYS A 103 7.89 -8.52 1.81
C CYS A 103 9.37 -8.31 1.45
N ILE A 104 10.06 -7.34 2.08
CA ILE A 104 11.49 -7.08 1.84
C ILE A 104 12.32 -8.29 2.25
N GLU A 105 12.11 -8.83 3.45
CA GLU A 105 12.83 -10.00 3.97
C GLU A 105 12.58 -11.27 3.13
N SER A 106 11.39 -11.37 2.53
CA SER A 106 11.03 -12.46 1.62
C SER A 106 11.55 -12.29 0.19
N GLY A 107 12.25 -11.19 -0.12
CA GLY A 107 12.85 -10.96 -1.43
C GLY A 107 11.91 -10.33 -2.46
N VAL A 108 10.79 -9.74 -2.05
CA VAL A 108 9.94 -8.95 -2.96
C VAL A 108 10.71 -7.71 -3.42
N ARG A 109 10.83 -7.54 -4.71
CA ARG A 109 11.45 -6.36 -5.30
C ARG A 109 10.52 -5.15 -5.18
N MET A 110 10.85 -4.19 -4.35
CA MET A 110 10.08 -2.97 -4.13
C MET A 110 10.71 -1.78 -4.83
N ILE A 111 9.98 -1.14 -5.74
CA ILE A 111 10.48 -0.04 -6.57
C ILE A 111 9.62 1.20 -6.34
N ALA A 112 10.24 2.29 -5.87
CA ALA A 112 9.60 3.60 -5.80
C ALA A 112 9.90 4.40 -7.07
N PHE A 113 8.86 4.97 -7.67
CA PHE A 113 8.95 5.68 -8.94
C PHE A 113 9.62 7.05 -8.79
N THR A 114 10.77 7.24 -9.48
CA THR A 114 11.57 8.47 -9.41
C THR A 114 10.76 9.75 -9.62
N PRO A 115 9.93 9.93 -10.69
CA PRO A 115 9.17 11.15 -10.87
C PRO A 115 8.17 11.43 -9.76
N THR A 116 7.65 10.40 -9.09
CA THR A 116 6.77 10.58 -7.91
C THR A 116 7.54 11.17 -6.74
N LEU A 117 8.76 10.69 -6.50
CA LEU A 117 9.61 11.21 -5.43
C LEU A 117 9.94 12.68 -5.66
N ASP A 118 10.29 13.04 -6.89
CA ASP A 118 10.59 14.42 -7.28
C ASP A 118 9.37 15.33 -7.09
N MET A 119 8.19 14.88 -7.55
CA MET A 119 6.93 15.61 -7.42
C MET A 119 6.51 15.82 -5.96
N THR A 120 6.71 14.83 -5.12
CA THR A 120 6.26 14.82 -3.71
C THR A 120 7.32 15.32 -2.73
N GLY A 121 8.56 15.52 -3.20
CA GLY A 121 9.70 15.92 -2.36
C GLY A 121 10.16 14.84 -1.38
N VAL A 122 9.76 13.59 -1.58
CA VAL A 122 10.19 12.45 -0.76
C VAL A 122 11.63 12.09 -1.09
N LYS A 123 12.48 12.06 -0.07
CA LYS A 123 13.90 11.72 -0.23
C LYS A 123 14.12 10.21 -0.08
N LYS A 124 15.22 9.70 -0.62
CA LYS A 124 15.64 8.30 -0.42
C LYS A 124 15.71 7.92 1.06
N SER A 125 16.16 8.84 1.91
CA SER A 125 16.23 8.65 3.37
C SER A 125 14.88 8.49 4.05
N ASP A 126 13.79 8.88 3.39
CA ASP A 126 12.43 8.75 3.92
C ASP A 126 11.79 7.42 3.55
N LEU A 127 12.39 6.67 2.63
CA LEU A 127 11.94 5.33 2.25
C LEU A 127 12.43 4.27 3.24
N VAL A 128 11.67 3.17 3.31
CA VAL A 128 12.09 1.98 4.05
C VAL A 128 13.35 1.40 3.38
N GLU A 129 14.27 0.88 4.18
CA GLU A 129 15.48 0.23 3.66
C GLU A 129 15.10 -1.01 2.83
N GLY A 130 15.80 -1.21 1.71
CA GLY A 130 15.47 -2.27 0.75
C GLY A 130 14.57 -1.83 -0.40
N VAL A 131 14.02 -0.60 -0.37
CA VAL A 131 13.25 -0.04 -1.49
C VAL A 131 14.20 0.58 -2.52
N GLU A 132 14.11 0.11 -3.75
CA GLU A 132 14.83 0.65 -4.91
C GLU A 132 14.15 1.93 -5.43
N ILE A 133 14.94 2.84 -6.00
CA ILE A 133 14.40 3.99 -6.72
C ILE A 133 14.72 3.79 -8.19
N ALA A 134 13.68 3.73 -9.02
CA ALA A 134 13.87 3.53 -10.46
C ALA A 134 12.79 4.21 -11.29
N GLY A 135 13.05 4.30 -12.59
CA GLY A 135 12.10 4.77 -13.59
C GLY A 135 11.15 3.66 -14.07
N ALA A 136 10.17 4.04 -14.90
CA ALA A 136 9.20 3.11 -15.46
C ALA A 136 9.86 1.99 -16.32
N ALA A 137 10.97 2.28 -16.97
CA ALA A 137 11.67 1.30 -17.81
C ALA A 137 12.14 0.08 -17.00
N ALA A 138 12.67 0.29 -15.80
CA ALA A 138 13.11 -0.81 -14.93
C ALA A 138 11.96 -1.70 -14.45
N PHE A 139 10.77 -1.12 -14.27
CA PHE A 139 9.59 -1.89 -13.93
C PHE A 139 9.04 -2.65 -15.13
N ILE A 140 9.00 -2.02 -16.31
CA ILE A 140 8.52 -2.67 -17.53
C ILE A 140 9.42 -3.85 -17.90
N ASP A 141 10.73 -3.69 -17.78
CA ASP A 141 11.70 -4.77 -18.00
C ASP A 141 11.40 -5.98 -17.11
N PHE A 142 11.17 -5.75 -15.82
CA PHE A 142 10.71 -6.80 -14.90
C PHE A 142 9.33 -7.38 -15.28
N ALA A 143 8.41 -6.52 -15.72
CA ALA A 143 7.04 -6.93 -16.00
C ALA A 143 6.88 -7.71 -17.31
N LEU A 144 7.83 -7.60 -18.25
CA LEU A 144 7.81 -8.35 -19.50
C LEU A 144 7.86 -9.86 -19.28
N ASP A 145 8.56 -10.31 -18.25
CA ASP A 145 8.67 -11.72 -17.89
C ASP A 145 7.61 -12.19 -16.88
N ALA A 146 6.73 -11.27 -16.45
CA ALA A 146 5.71 -11.58 -15.47
C ALA A 146 4.45 -12.19 -16.09
N ASN A 147 4.07 -13.41 -15.65
CA ASN A 147 2.83 -14.06 -16.08
C ASN A 147 1.56 -13.41 -15.49
N ILE A 148 1.70 -12.64 -14.42
CA ILE A 148 0.60 -11.94 -13.74
C ILE A 148 1.02 -10.48 -13.56
N SER A 149 0.17 -9.56 -14.05
CA SER A 149 0.35 -8.13 -13.86
C SER A 149 -0.92 -7.52 -13.29
N LEU A 150 -0.80 -6.80 -12.17
CA LEU A 150 -1.92 -6.20 -11.43
C LEU A 150 -1.70 -4.70 -11.26
N PHE A 151 -2.77 -3.93 -11.44
CA PHE A 151 -2.82 -2.50 -11.13
C PHE A 151 -3.81 -2.27 -9.97
N ILE A 152 -3.31 -1.72 -8.83
CA ILE A 152 -4.04 -1.52 -7.58
C ILE A 152 -3.97 -0.07 -7.12
#